data_cb48df49aac4313421cf8704c396a5be
#
_entry.id   cb48df49aac4313421cf8704c396a5be
#
_cell.length_a   1.000
_cell.length_b   1.000
_cell.length_c   1.000
_cell.angle_alpha   90.00
_cell.angle_beta   90.00
_cell.angle_gamma   90.00
#
_symmetry.space_group_name_H-M   'P 1'
#
loop_
_entity.id
_entity.type
_entity.pdbx_description
1 polymer ?
#
loop_
_entity_poly.entity_id
_entity_poly.type
_entity_poly.pdbx_seq_one_letter_code
_entity_poly.pdbx_strand_id
1 'polypeptide(L)'
;IATGVTLAAGGSLSLDADSAVTGIVAAGTVTLNANSGVSINDVMTSGGKLTVDADVDNASGGTFTVASGKSVTVTGGFDITADNVDLAGTLSGTTASTITDSDNTGVGLGAATVVGGLELSGAELENITVGATGLTIATGGNITVNGVTAANSNNITGTVSLDTTSGAGVVSFTAAPSTFNALNVQSDQGVDIAVNITTDTGSLVVQGDADTTDDAGDDKIDFTGAITLQSATTLQLDADTGGIVGDSGLSLLSANGIAINDNLTTNGATILDVTDNSGDVTIAAAKAINTTSNTLNLDSGDLDLTGGQTINTGSAKLTITESTGDGIGLGTALGGTAMDIADAELAQLTTGDLELLSAGKITVNGVTAGNTGTI
;
A
#
# COMPACT_ATOMS: atom_id res chain seq x y z
N ILE A 1 -13.41 13.80 -32.50
CA ILE A 1 -12.62 14.89 -31.88
C ILE A 1 -11.19 14.80 -32.40
N ALA A 2 -10.61 15.92 -32.87
CA ALA A 2 -9.20 15.97 -33.29
C ALA A 2 -8.27 15.77 -32.07
N THR A 3 -7.00 15.38 -32.33
CA THR A 3 -6.01 15.27 -31.27
C THR A 3 -5.68 16.64 -30.65
N GLY A 4 -5.43 16.68 -29.34
CA GLY A 4 -5.08 17.92 -28.61
C GLY A 4 -6.24 18.89 -28.41
N VAL A 5 -7.48 18.43 -28.53
CA VAL A 5 -8.66 19.30 -28.35
C VAL A 5 -8.99 19.43 -26.86
N THR A 6 -9.24 20.67 -26.43
CA THR A 6 -9.86 20.99 -25.13
C THR A 6 -11.31 21.40 -25.37
N LEU A 7 -12.24 20.77 -24.65
CA LEU A 7 -13.62 21.19 -24.51
C LEU A 7 -13.82 21.77 -23.12
N ALA A 8 -14.35 22.99 -23.02
CA ALA A 8 -14.53 23.64 -21.73
C ALA A 8 -15.95 24.22 -21.60
N ALA A 9 -16.55 24.07 -20.42
CA ALA A 9 -17.84 24.60 -20.08
C ALA A 9 -17.80 25.33 -18.72
N GLY A 10 -18.40 26.51 -18.61
CA GLY A 10 -18.58 27.24 -17.35
C GLY A 10 -19.65 26.64 -16.42
N GLY A 11 -20.29 25.57 -16.83
CA GLY A 11 -21.23 24.74 -16.08
C GLY A 11 -20.92 23.29 -16.33
N SER A 12 -21.93 22.44 -16.52
CA SER A 12 -21.74 21.04 -16.85
C SER A 12 -21.37 20.84 -18.33
N LEU A 13 -20.53 19.84 -18.62
CA LEU A 13 -20.19 19.37 -19.95
C LEU A 13 -20.76 17.97 -20.18
N SER A 14 -21.59 17.81 -21.19
CA SER A 14 -22.16 16.51 -21.57
C SER A 14 -21.71 16.12 -22.97
N LEU A 15 -21.15 14.91 -23.10
CA LEU A 15 -20.78 14.33 -24.38
C LEU A 15 -21.76 13.20 -24.71
N ASP A 16 -22.52 13.39 -25.79
CA ASP A 16 -23.48 12.43 -26.33
C ASP A 16 -23.36 12.40 -27.85
N ALA A 17 -23.32 11.23 -28.42
CA ALA A 17 -23.29 11.04 -29.87
C ALA A 17 -24.63 10.45 -30.32
N ASP A 18 -25.46 11.23 -31.01
CA ASP A 18 -26.78 10.85 -31.52
C ASP A 18 -26.80 9.58 -32.42
N SER A 19 -25.68 8.91 -32.56
CA SER A 19 -25.52 7.73 -33.38
C SER A 19 -25.07 6.49 -32.59
N ALA A 20 -25.93 5.51 -32.53
CA ALA A 20 -25.67 4.24 -31.87
C ALA A 20 -24.51 3.40 -32.49
N VAL A 21 -23.85 3.89 -33.54
CA VAL A 21 -22.90 3.08 -34.33
C VAL A 21 -21.46 3.52 -34.20
N THR A 22 -21.15 4.77 -33.89
CA THR A 22 -19.77 5.28 -33.91
C THR A 22 -19.30 5.89 -32.58
N GLY A 23 -20.20 6.29 -31.70
CA GLY A 23 -19.83 6.93 -30.44
C GLY A 23 -18.93 8.17 -30.59
N ILE A 24 -18.22 8.50 -29.55
CA ILE A 24 -17.28 9.64 -29.48
C ILE A 24 -15.89 9.11 -29.77
N VAL A 25 -15.31 9.55 -30.89
CA VAL A 25 -13.95 9.12 -31.29
C VAL A 25 -12.99 10.29 -31.26
N ALA A 26 -11.90 10.14 -30.50
CA ALA A 26 -10.78 11.08 -30.49
C ALA A 26 -9.51 10.41 -31.06
N ALA A 27 -8.84 11.10 -31.97
CA ALA A 27 -7.64 10.56 -32.62
C ALA A 27 -6.40 10.54 -31.70
N GLY A 28 -6.41 11.33 -30.63
CA GLY A 28 -5.30 11.46 -29.70
C GLY A 28 -5.77 12.01 -28.35
N THR A 29 -4.94 12.80 -27.69
CA THR A 29 -5.26 13.37 -26.38
C THR A 29 -6.52 14.26 -26.40
N VAL A 30 -7.32 14.18 -25.35
CA VAL A 30 -8.52 14.99 -25.14
C VAL A 30 -8.48 15.59 -23.74
N THR A 31 -8.86 16.86 -23.62
CA THR A 31 -9.06 17.52 -22.34
C THR A 31 -10.51 17.98 -22.23
N LEU A 32 -11.17 17.66 -21.12
CA LEU A 32 -12.55 18.01 -20.81
C LEU A 32 -12.57 18.79 -19.51
N ASN A 33 -13.01 20.04 -19.55
CA ASN A 33 -13.05 20.93 -18.38
C ASN A 33 -14.48 21.43 -18.13
N ALA A 34 -14.93 21.34 -16.89
CA ALA A 34 -16.25 21.85 -16.49
C ALA A 34 -16.24 22.30 -15.03
N ASN A 35 -17.07 23.28 -14.69
CA ASN A 35 -17.20 23.74 -13.30
C ASN A 35 -18.21 22.91 -12.48
N SER A 36 -19.08 22.14 -13.14
CA SER A 36 -20.19 21.44 -12.44
C SER A 36 -20.43 20.04 -12.97
N GLY A 37 -19.36 19.38 -13.41
CA GLY A 37 -19.33 17.98 -13.82
C GLY A 37 -19.16 17.75 -15.32
N VAL A 38 -18.60 16.57 -15.63
CA VAL A 38 -18.40 16.05 -16.98
C VAL A 38 -19.12 14.71 -17.10
N SER A 39 -20.04 14.59 -18.08
CA SER A 39 -20.78 13.35 -18.32
C SER A 39 -20.48 12.77 -19.70
N ILE A 40 -20.10 11.52 -19.75
CA ILE A 40 -19.94 10.74 -20.98
C ILE A 40 -21.15 9.83 -21.13
N ASN A 41 -22.07 10.20 -22.03
CA ASN A 41 -23.35 9.53 -22.23
C ASN A 41 -23.35 8.56 -23.41
N ASP A 42 -22.20 8.37 -24.07
CA ASP A 42 -22.03 7.37 -25.12
C ASP A 42 -20.67 6.70 -25.06
N VAL A 43 -20.45 5.65 -25.88
CA VAL A 43 -19.13 5.01 -25.99
C VAL A 43 -18.11 6.04 -26.46
N MET A 44 -16.99 6.14 -25.73
CA MET A 44 -15.89 7.02 -26.08
C MET A 44 -14.60 6.23 -26.27
N THR A 45 -13.88 6.52 -27.37
CA THR A 45 -12.53 5.99 -27.58
C THR A 45 -11.56 7.15 -27.82
N SER A 46 -10.36 7.07 -27.20
CA SER A 46 -9.29 8.02 -27.42
C SER A 46 -7.98 7.31 -27.76
N GLY A 47 -7.33 7.75 -28.81
CA GLY A 47 -6.01 7.28 -29.23
C GLY A 47 -4.85 7.81 -28.38
N GLY A 48 -5.13 8.67 -27.40
CA GLY A 48 -4.15 9.25 -26.47
C GLY A 48 -4.71 9.32 -25.05
N LYS A 49 -4.11 10.17 -24.24
CA LYS A 49 -4.53 10.41 -22.84
C LYS A 49 -5.86 11.19 -22.78
N LEU A 50 -6.70 10.83 -21.83
CA LEU A 50 -7.88 11.61 -21.43
C LEU A 50 -7.54 12.40 -20.17
N THR A 51 -7.71 13.70 -20.20
CA THR A 51 -7.65 14.57 -19.02
C THR A 51 -9.03 15.16 -18.78
N VAL A 52 -9.56 14.99 -17.59
CA VAL A 52 -10.83 15.55 -17.16
C VAL A 52 -10.59 16.39 -15.91
N ASP A 53 -11.11 17.60 -15.95
CA ASP A 53 -11.29 18.43 -14.77
C ASP A 53 -12.78 18.74 -14.69
N ALA A 54 -13.48 18.00 -13.85
CA ALA A 54 -14.93 18.11 -13.72
C ALA A 54 -15.36 19.19 -12.73
N ASP A 55 -14.40 19.83 -12.06
CA ASP A 55 -14.62 20.81 -11.00
C ASP A 55 -13.57 21.93 -11.03
N VAL A 56 -13.44 22.61 -12.17
CA VAL A 56 -12.38 23.62 -12.42
C VAL A 56 -12.38 24.77 -11.41
N ASP A 57 -13.52 25.09 -10.81
CA ASP A 57 -13.63 26.17 -9.83
C ASP A 57 -13.49 25.68 -8.37
N ASN A 58 -13.25 24.36 -8.17
CA ASN A 58 -13.15 23.72 -6.85
C ASN A 58 -14.32 24.09 -5.92
N ALA A 59 -15.51 24.23 -6.50
CA ALA A 59 -16.73 24.45 -5.76
C ALA A 59 -17.54 23.16 -5.77
N SER A 60 -17.93 22.66 -4.65
CA SER A 60 -18.60 21.36 -4.49
C SER A 60 -19.59 20.98 -5.60
N GLY A 61 -19.53 19.74 -6.11
CA GLY A 61 -20.51 19.16 -7.05
C GLY A 61 -19.98 18.85 -8.46
N GLY A 62 -18.71 18.96 -8.70
CA GLY A 62 -18.07 18.60 -9.97
C GLY A 62 -17.90 17.10 -10.15
N THR A 63 -18.91 16.36 -10.62
CA THR A 63 -18.87 14.90 -10.79
C THR A 63 -18.41 14.50 -12.20
N PHE A 64 -17.49 13.53 -12.28
CA PHE A 64 -17.20 12.82 -13.52
C PHE A 64 -18.09 11.58 -13.64
N THR A 65 -18.89 11.50 -14.71
CA THR A 65 -19.87 10.42 -14.91
C THR A 65 -19.60 9.65 -16.21
N VAL A 66 -19.61 8.31 -16.13
CA VAL A 66 -19.74 7.42 -17.30
C VAL A 66 -21.07 6.69 -17.21
N ALA A 67 -21.98 6.97 -18.15
CA ALA A 67 -23.35 6.47 -18.11
C ALA A 67 -23.40 4.93 -18.18
N SER A 68 -24.44 4.33 -17.59
CA SER A 68 -24.66 2.88 -17.57
C SER A 68 -24.65 2.27 -18.97
N GLY A 69 -23.93 1.16 -19.12
CA GLY A 69 -23.75 0.43 -20.37
C GLY A 69 -22.88 1.16 -21.41
N LYS A 70 -22.24 2.25 -21.02
CA LYS A 70 -21.26 2.96 -21.85
C LYS A 70 -19.85 2.63 -21.43
N SER A 71 -18.88 2.88 -22.32
CA SER A 71 -17.46 2.65 -22.04
C SER A 71 -16.60 3.82 -22.50
N VAL A 72 -15.64 4.19 -21.69
CA VAL A 72 -14.55 5.09 -22.04
C VAL A 72 -13.28 4.27 -22.14
N THR A 73 -12.66 4.22 -23.32
CA THR A 73 -11.42 3.46 -23.57
C THR A 73 -10.36 4.40 -24.11
N VAL A 74 -9.24 4.50 -23.38
CA VAL A 74 -8.14 5.38 -23.74
C VAL A 74 -6.82 4.60 -23.82
N THR A 75 -6.03 4.83 -24.84
CA THR A 75 -4.75 4.13 -25.02
C THR A 75 -3.61 4.78 -24.23
N GLY A 76 -3.77 6.01 -23.77
CA GLY A 76 -2.75 6.77 -23.04
C GLY A 76 -2.99 6.91 -21.54
N GLY A 77 -3.96 6.18 -20.96
CA GLY A 77 -4.36 6.39 -19.58
C GLY A 77 -5.28 7.61 -19.41
N PHE A 78 -5.68 7.88 -18.17
CA PHE A 78 -6.55 9.00 -17.84
C PHE A 78 -6.06 9.74 -16.59
N ASP A 79 -6.33 11.05 -16.56
CA ASP A 79 -6.25 11.87 -15.34
C ASP A 79 -7.63 12.50 -15.13
N ILE A 80 -8.26 12.16 -14.03
CA ILE A 80 -9.56 12.68 -13.62
C ILE A 80 -9.38 13.51 -12.36
N THR A 81 -9.80 14.77 -12.39
CA THR A 81 -9.96 15.62 -11.21
C THR A 81 -11.43 15.93 -11.05
N ALA A 82 -12.00 15.59 -9.91
CA ALA A 82 -13.43 15.72 -9.66
C ALA A 82 -13.74 15.75 -8.15
N ASP A 83 -14.85 16.37 -7.77
CA ASP A 83 -15.44 16.27 -6.42
C ASP A 83 -16.00 14.85 -6.17
N ASN A 84 -16.53 14.22 -7.22
CA ASN A 84 -16.97 12.82 -7.15
C ASN A 84 -16.85 12.12 -8.51
N VAL A 85 -16.86 10.78 -8.48
CA VAL A 85 -16.83 9.94 -9.67
C VAL A 85 -18.03 8.97 -9.66
N ASP A 86 -18.83 8.94 -10.74
CA ASP A 86 -19.95 8.01 -10.91
C ASP A 86 -19.71 7.14 -12.14
N LEU A 87 -19.25 5.90 -11.93
CA LEU A 87 -18.95 4.94 -12.97
C LEU A 87 -20.01 3.84 -13.06
N ALA A 88 -21.22 4.19 -13.49
CA ALA A 88 -22.22 3.18 -13.88
C ALA A 88 -21.85 2.48 -15.20
N GLY A 89 -20.93 3.03 -16.00
CA GLY A 89 -20.26 2.44 -17.14
C GLY A 89 -18.79 2.11 -16.83
N THR A 90 -18.00 1.76 -17.85
CA THR A 90 -16.59 1.36 -17.67
C THR A 90 -15.60 2.43 -18.11
N LEU A 91 -14.49 2.54 -17.37
CA LEU A 91 -13.36 3.41 -17.69
C LEU A 91 -12.09 2.57 -17.83
N SER A 92 -11.44 2.63 -19.00
CA SER A 92 -10.26 1.81 -19.29
C SER A 92 -9.09 2.67 -19.79
N GLY A 93 -7.92 2.51 -19.17
CA GLY A 93 -6.63 3.09 -19.56
C GLY A 93 -5.54 2.02 -19.65
N THR A 94 -4.62 2.15 -20.63
CA THR A 94 -3.53 1.17 -20.80
C THR A 94 -2.24 1.59 -20.11
N THR A 95 -2.11 2.87 -19.74
CA THR A 95 -0.94 3.39 -19.03
C THR A 95 -1.33 3.97 -17.66
N ALA A 96 -0.37 4.50 -16.92
CA ALA A 96 -0.59 5.11 -15.62
C ALA A 96 -1.78 6.09 -15.65
N SER A 97 -2.67 5.93 -14.69
CA SER A 97 -3.91 6.70 -14.59
C SER A 97 -4.07 7.26 -13.19
N THR A 98 -4.73 8.39 -13.08
CA THR A 98 -4.93 9.09 -11.81
C THR A 98 -6.39 9.51 -11.65
N ILE A 99 -6.90 9.38 -10.42
CA ILE A 99 -8.15 9.99 -9.96
C ILE A 99 -7.80 10.87 -8.75
N THR A 100 -8.11 12.15 -8.85
CA THR A 100 -7.80 13.14 -7.82
C THR A 100 -9.08 13.80 -7.31
N ASP A 101 -9.24 13.84 -6.01
CA ASP A 101 -10.27 14.61 -5.32
C ASP A 101 -9.96 16.11 -5.48
N SER A 102 -10.90 16.87 -6.08
CA SER A 102 -10.66 18.27 -6.48
C SER A 102 -10.60 19.24 -5.30
N ASP A 103 -11.41 19.02 -4.28
CA ASP A 103 -11.58 19.96 -3.17
C ASP A 103 -10.86 19.50 -1.88
N ASN A 104 -10.18 18.36 -1.93
CA ASN A 104 -9.42 17.79 -0.80
C ASN A 104 -10.29 17.49 0.44
N THR A 105 -11.56 17.19 0.26
CA THR A 105 -12.43 16.77 1.37
C THR A 105 -12.19 15.33 1.79
N GLY A 106 -11.58 14.54 0.92
CA GLY A 106 -11.15 13.15 1.16
C GLY A 106 -11.80 12.13 0.24
N VAL A 107 -11.27 10.92 0.31
CA VAL A 107 -11.67 9.80 -0.57
C VAL A 107 -12.18 8.61 0.23
N GLY A 108 -13.31 8.04 -0.19
CA GLY A 108 -13.84 6.78 0.29
C GLY A 108 -13.68 5.66 -0.74
N LEU A 109 -13.09 4.51 -0.36
CA LEU A 109 -12.97 3.34 -1.23
C LEU A 109 -13.75 2.15 -0.69
N GLY A 110 -14.38 1.40 -1.60
CA GLY A 110 -15.15 0.20 -1.28
C GLY A 110 -16.49 0.54 -0.64
N ALA A 111 -16.71 0.20 0.62
CA ALA A 111 -17.90 0.56 1.37
C ALA A 111 -17.70 1.79 2.28
N ALA A 112 -16.58 2.48 2.17
CA ALA A 112 -16.35 3.73 2.89
C ALA A 112 -17.20 4.86 2.29
N THR A 113 -17.70 5.75 3.13
CA THR A 113 -18.42 6.97 2.73
C THR A 113 -17.73 8.18 3.34
N VAL A 114 -17.50 9.18 2.51
CA VAL A 114 -16.93 10.48 2.92
C VAL A 114 -17.92 11.58 2.56
N VAL A 115 -18.41 12.31 3.55
CA VAL A 115 -19.42 13.35 3.31
C VAL A 115 -18.81 14.50 2.52
N GLY A 116 -19.30 14.71 1.31
CA GLY A 116 -18.83 15.76 0.42
C GLY A 116 -17.49 15.47 -0.24
N GLY A 117 -17.01 14.23 -0.21
CA GLY A 117 -15.75 13.80 -0.83
C GLY A 117 -15.96 12.81 -1.96
N LEU A 118 -14.89 12.44 -2.60
CA LEU A 118 -14.87 11.48 -3.70
C LEU A 118 -15.12 10.06 -3.19
N GLU A 119 -16.16 9.40 -3.70
CA GLU A 119 -16.48 8.02 -3.37
C GLU A 119 -16.22 7.10 -4.56
N LEU A 120 -15.43 6.06 -4.37
CA LEU A 120 -15.22 4.96 -5.31
C LEU A 120 -15.72 3.67 -4.65
N SER A 121 -17.00 3.36 -4.86
CA SER A 121 -17.58 2.11 -4.38
C SER A 121 -16.89 0.89 -4.97
N GLY A 122 -17.08 -0.30 -4.37
CA GLY A 122 -16.54 -1.53 -4.92
C GLY A 122 -16.99 -1.79 -6.37
N ALA A 123 -18.22 -1.43 -6.74
CA ALA A 123 -18.73 -1.57 -8.10
C ALA A 123 -18.07 -0.61 -9.09
N GLU A 124 -17.74 0.59 -8.67
CA GLU A 124 -17.03 1.57 -9.51
C GLU A 124 -15.57 1.19 -9.70
N LEU A 125 -14.90 0.70 -8.65
CA LEU A 125 -13.55 0.15 -8.77
C LEU A 125 -13.51 -1.03 -9.75
N GLU A 126 -14.53 -1.94 -9.74
CA GLU A 126 -14.65 -3.04 -10.69
C GLU A 126 -14.82 -2.54 -12.14
N ASN A 127 -15.41 -1.36 -12.33
CA ASN A 127 -15.59 -0.73 -13.64
C ASN A 127 -14.34 0.01 -14.15
N ILE A 128 -13.27 0.09 -13.34
CA ILE A 128 -11.99 0.68 -13.74
C ILE A 128 -11.04 -0.42 -14.20
N THR A 129 -10.50 -0.28 -15.42
CA THR A 129 -9.45 -1.15 -15.94
C THR A 129 -8.19 -0.34 -16.19
N VAL A 130 -7.10 -0.71 -15.52
CA VAL A 130 -5.77 -0.08 -15.73
C VAL A 130 -4.71 -1.16 -15.88
N GLY A 131 -3.78 -0.93 -16.83
CA GLY A 131 -2.68 -1.85 -17.09
C GLY A 131 -1.63 -1.87 -15.98
N ALA A 132 -0.50 -2.52 -16.26
CA ALA A 132 0.59 -2.77 -15.29
C ALA A 132 1.25 -1.51 -14.69
N THR A 133 0.99 -0.34 -15.24
CA THR A 133 1.50 0.95 -14.70
C THR A 133 0.69 1.50 -13.53
N GLY A 134 -0.48 0.92 -13.24
CA GLY A 134 -1.26 1.17 -12.03
C GLY A 134 -2.15 2.41 -12.05
N LEU A 135 -2.92 2.54 -10.96
CA LEU A 135 -3.86 3.62 -10.69
C LEU A 135 -3.45 4.36 -9.43
N THR A 136 -3.31 5.68 -9.51
CA THR A 136 -3.16 6.54 -8.33
C THR A 136 -4.51 7.15 -7.96
N ILE A 137 -4.86 7.09 -6.70
CA ILE A 137 -6.02 7.76 -6.08
C ILE A 137 -5.45 8.77 -5.10
N ALA A 138 -5.66 10.05 -5.35
CA ALA A 138 -4.99 11.14 -4.64
C ALA A 138 -5.98 12.15 -4.05
N THR A 139 -5.65 12.69 -2.88
CA THR A 139 -6.35 13.79 -2.22
C THR A 139 -5.39 14.51 -1.26
N GLY A 140 -5.64 15.79 -0.98
CA GLY A 140 -5.00 16.47 0.16
C GLY A 140 -5.72 16.22 1.49
N GLY A 141 -6.89 15.55 1.47
CA GLY A 141 -7.64 15.10 2.64
C GLY A 141 -7.34 13.64 3.01
N ASN A 142 -8.18 13.05 3.83
CA ASN A 142 -8.01 11.66 4.26
C ASN A 142 -8.49 10.67 3.18
N ILE A 143 -7.87 9.49 3.14
CA ILE A 143 -8.37 8.34 2.39
C ILE A 143 -8.88 7.28 3.37
N THR A 144 -10.14 6.88 3.22
CA THR A 144 -10.73 5.80 4.02
C THR A 144 -11.02 4.59 3.13
N VAL A 145 -10.48 3.43 3.49
CA VAL A 145 -10.68 2.17 2.76
C VAL A 145 -11.52 1.21 3.61
N ASN A 146 -12.59 0.69 3.06
CA ASN A 146 -13.47 -0.26 3.74
C ASN A 146 -13.90 -1.38 2.78
N GLY A 147 -13.29 -2.55 2.93
CA GLY A 147 -13.74 -3.78 2.29
C GLY A 147 -13.62 -3.79 0.74
N VAL A 148 -12.52 -3.28 0.21
CA VAL A 148 -12.18 -3.52 -1.21
C VAL A 148 -11.88 -5.00 -1.39
N THR A 149 -12.64 -5.70 -2.23
CA THR A 149 -12.42 -7.12 -2.51
C THR A 149 -11.50 -7.32 -3.72
N ALA A 150 -10.94 -8.52 -3.87
CA ALA A 150 -10.17 -8.87 -5.07
C ALA A 150 -10.98 -8.64 -6.35
N ALA A 151 -12.29 -8.97 -6.37
CA ALA A 151 -13.14 -8.72 -7.53
C ALA A 151 -13.23 -7.24 -7.90
N ASN A 152 -13.21 -6.34 -6.92
CA ASN A 152 -13.27 -4.89 -7.15
C ASN A 152 -11.96 -4.33 -7.73
N SER A 153 -10.81 -4.94 -7.44
CA SER A 153 -9.49 -4.41 -7.80
C SER A 153 -8.76 -5.17 -8.92
N ASN A 154 -9.20 -6.39 -9.28
CA ASN A 154 -8.49 -7.27 -10.23
C ASN A 154 -8.37 -6.71 -11.66
N ASN A 155 -9.21 -5.77 -12.05
CA ASN A 155 -9.11 -5.09 -13.34
C ASN A 155 -8.01 -4.03 -13.38
N ILE A 156 -7.43 -3.66 -12.22
CA ILE A 156 -6.26 -2.83 -12.10
C ILE A 156 -5.06 -3.77 -11.92
N THR A 157 -4.41 -4.13 -13.03
CA THR A 157 -3.34 -5.16 -13.01
C THR A 157 -2.01 -4.67 -12.49
N GLY A 158 -1.83 -3.36 -12.36
CA GLY A 158 -0.69 -2.72 -11.70
C GLY A 158 -0.98 -2.40 -10.25
N THR A 159 -0.14 -1.53 -9.69
CA THR A 159 -0.29 -1.06 -8.30
C THR A 159 -1.43 -0.06 -8.18
N VAL A 160 -2.27 -0.22 -7.17
CA VAL A 160 -3.12 0.86 -6.68
C VAL A 160 -2.29 1.68 -5.70
N SER A 161 -2.12 2.98 -5.97
CA SER A 161 -1.44 3.92 -5.07
C SER A 161 -2.48 4.82 -4.40
N LEU A 162 -2.48 4.85 -3.08
CA LEU A 162 -3.27 5.76 -2.26
C LEU A 162 -2.33 6.88 -1.79
N ASP A 163 -2.63 8.12 -2.15
CA ASP A 163 -1.70 9.23 -2.01
C ASP A 163 -2.38 10.43 -1.34
N THR A 164 -1.93 10.80 -0.15
CA THR A 164 -2.37 12.00 0.58
C THR A 164 -1.27 13.05 0.73
N THR A 165 -0.12 12.86 0.06
CA THR A 165 1.07 13.72 0.19
C THR A 165 0.89 15.17 -0.30
N SER A 166 -0.21 15.48 -0.97
CA SER A 166 -0.53 16.86 -1.39
C SER A 166 -1.13 17.73 -0.29
N GLY A 167 -1.38 17.17 0.90
CA GLY A 167 -2.00 17.87 2.03
C GLY A 167 -1.70 17.15 3.34
N ALA A 168 -2.51 17.35 4.36
CA ALA A 168 -2.35 16.80 5.71
C ALA A 168 -3.27 15.57 5.91
N GLY A 169 -3.22 14.60 5.00
CA GLY A 169 -4.14 13.49 5.00
C GLY A 169 -3.60 12.21 5.68
N VAL A 170 -4.50 11.47 6.32
CA VAL A 170 -4.28 10.14 6.88
C VAL A 170 -4.92 9.09 5.95
N VAL A 171 -4.27 7.93 5.77
CA VAL A 171 -4.89 6.78 5.11
C VAL A 171 -5.37 5.79 6.15
N SER A 172 -6.67 5.48 6.18
CA SER A 172 -7.27 4.58 7.17
C SER A 172 -7.91 3.34 6.53
N PHE A 173 -7.55 2.16 7.00
CA PHE A 173 -8.18 0.88 6.64
C PHE A 173 -9.11 0.44 7.75
N THR A 174 -10.44 0.43 7.49
CA THR A 174 -11.46 0.29 8.53
C THR A 174 -12.50 -0.78 8.20
N ALA A 175 -13.20 -1.24 9.22
CA ALA A 175 -14.41 -2.05 9.21
C ALA A 175 -14.27 -3.44 8.56
N ALA A 176 -13.87 -3.57 7.30
CA ALA A 176 -13.73 -4.85 6.62
C ALA A 176 -12.37 -5.00 5.92
N PRO A 177 -11.78 -6.22 5.89
CA PRO A 177 -10.52 -6.50 5.22
C PRO A 177 -10.52 -6.09 3.74
N SER A 178 -9.35 -5.70 3.24
CA SER A 178 -9.18 -5.28 1.85
C SER A 178 -8.15 -6.13 1.10
N THR A 179 -8.42 -6.37 -0.19
CA THR A 179 -7.54 -7.11 -1.09
C THR A 179 -7.32 -6.33 -2.38
N PHE A 180 -6.06 -6.22 -2.80
CA PHE A 180 -5.61 -5.56 -4.02
C PHE A 180 -4.67 -6.49 -4.81
N ASN A 181 -4.46 -6.23 -6.09
CA ASN A 181 -3.37 -6.90 -6.84
C ASN A 181 -2.00 -6.51 -6.27
N ALA A 182 -1.74 -5.23 -6.18
CA ALA A 182 -0.60 -4.63 -5.50
C ALA A 182 -1.04 -3.30 -4.90
N LEU A 183 -0.48 -2.92 -3.75
CA LEU A 183 -0.87 -1.71 -3.02
C LEU A 183 0.35 -0.92 -2.60
N ASN A 184 0.30 0.39 -2.84
CA ASN A 184 1.25 1.37 -2.33
C ASN A 184 0.47 2.47 -1.59
N VAL A 185 0.72 2.62 -0.30
CA VAL A 185 0.11 3.67 0.53
C VAL A 185 1.18 4.71 0.82
N GLN A 186 0.90 5.95 0.47
CA GLN A 186 1.76 7.10 0.72
C GLN A 186 0.95 8.16 1.47
N SER A 187 1.10 8.15 2.78
CA SER A 187 0.41 9.09 3.65
C SER A 187 1.34 10.22 4.10
N ASP A 188 0.79 11.41 4.26
CA ASP A 188 1.47 12.55 4.83
C ASP A 188 1.49 12.46 6.37
N GLN A 189 0.35 12.22 6.99
CA GLN A 189 0.18 12.23 8.45
C GLN A 189 -0.20 10.88 9.07
N GLY A 190 0.35 9.79 8.55
CA GLY A 190 0.18 8.48 9.14
C GLY A 190 -0.80 7.55 8.44
N VAL A 191 -0.74 6.27 8.81
CA VAL A 191 -1.61 5.22 8.29
C VAL A 191 -2.23 4.46 9.46
N ASP A 192 -3.56 4.46 9.53
CA ASP A 192 -4.33 3.69 10.53
C ASP A 192 -4.81 2.37 9.94
N ILE A 193 -4.42 1.25 10.51
CA ILE A 193 -4.79 -0.09 10.04
C ILE A 193 -5.54 -0.85 11.13
N ALA A 194 -6.86 -0.92 10.99
CA ALA A 194 -7.75 -1.64 11.91
C ALA A 194 -8.28 -2.96 11.35
N VAL A 195 -7.88 -3.34 10.12
CA VAL A 195 -8.32 -4.56 9.43
C VAL A 195 -7.19 -5.17 8.61
N ASN A 196 -7.30 -6.44 8.27
CA ASN A 196 -6.30 -7.13 7.46
C ASN A 196 -6.23 -6.55 6.03
N ILE A 197 -5.02 -6.54 5.47
CA ILE A 197 -4.76 -6.13 4.09
C ILE A 197 -4.01 -7.26 3.38
N THR A 198 -4.44 -7.59 2.17
CA THR A 198 -3.80 -8.60 1.32
C THR A 198 -3.49 -8.02 -0.05
N THR A 199 -2.31 -8.31 -0.59
CA THR A 199 -2.06 -8.21 -2.02
C THR A 199 -1.89 -9.60 -2.60
N ASP A 200 -2.57 -9.90 -3.71
CA ASP A 200 -2.65 -11.26 -4.24
C ASP A 200 -1.74 -11.53 -5.45
N THR A 201 -1.11 -10.50 -6.02
CA THR A 201 -0.16 -10.64 -7.14
C THR A 201 1.14 -9.86 -6.99
N GLY A 202 1.14 -8.74 -6.26
CA GLY A 202 2.28 -7.84 -6.16
C GLY A 202 2.64 -7.45 -4.73
N SER A 203 3.42 -6.40 -4.60
CA SER A 203 3.91 -5.89 -3.32
C SER A 203 2.85 -5.15 -2.52
N LEU A 204 3.06 -5.12 -1.21
CA LEU A 204 2.40 -4.25 -0.26
C LEU A 204 3.43 -3.28 0.33
N VAL A 205 3.27 -2.00 0.05
CA VAL A 205 4.12 -0.93 0.59
C VAL A 205 3.24 0.01 1.39
N VAL A 206 3.62 0.29 2.61
CA VAL A 206 2.93 1.23 3.50
C VAL A 206 3.94 2.24 4.02
N GLN A 207 3.72 3.50 3.70
CA GLN A 207 4.53 4.62 4.15
C GLN A 207 3.65 5.61 4.92
N GLY A 208 3.97 5.80 6.20
CA GLY A 208 3.20 6.63 7.13
C GLY A 208 3.62 8.09 7.16
N ASP A 209 4.79 8.42 6.59
CA ASP A 209 5.38 9.75 6.52
C ASP A 209 6.09 9.88 5.16
N ALA A 210 5.31 10.09 4.12
CA ALA A 210 5.82 10.05 2.75
C ALA A 210 6.53 11.35 2.34
N ASP A 211 6.29 12.47 3.02
CA ASP A 211 6.96 13.73 2.76
C ASP A 211 8.21 13.95 3.63
N THR A 212 8.45 13.07 4.61
CA THR A 212 9.60 13.08 5.54
C THR A 212 9.69 14.33 6.42
N THR A 213 8.55 14.97 6.67
CA THR A 213 8.46 16.17 7.49
C THR A 213 7.82 15.82 8.84
N ASP A 214 8.46 16.11 9.97
CA ASP A 214 7.86 15.91 11.30
C ASP A 214 6.72 16.93 11.51
N ASP A 215 5.55 16.54 11.09
CA ASP A 215 4.33 17.33 11.19
C ASP A 215 3.69 17.23 12.59
N ALA A 216 2.71 18.07 12.85
CA ALA A 216 1.97 18.02 14.12
C ALA A 216 1.01 16.82 14.22
N GLY A 217 1.06 15.92 13.25
CA GLY A 217 0.30 14.67 13.16
C GLY A 217 1.01 13.51 13.84
N ASP A 218 0.53 12.33 13.57
CA ASP A 218 1.05 11.09 14.15
C ASP A 218 2.14 10.42 13.30
N ASP A 219 2.34 10.80 12.04
CA ASP A 219 3.36 10.35 11.06
C ASP A 219 3.73 8.85 11.12
N LYS A 220 2.90 8.04 11.74
CA LYS A 220 3.18 6.65 12.07
C LYS A 220 2.30 5.66 11.28
N ILE A 221 2.71 4.42 11.28
CA ILE A 221 1.82 3.30 10.94
C ILE A 221 1.28 2.75 12.26
N ASP A 222 -0.04 2.87 12.47
CA ASP A 222 -0.73 2.42 13.69
C ASP A 222 -1.64 1.20 13.40
N PHE A 223 -1.33 0.07 14.05
CA PHE A 223 -2.13 -1.14 13.97
C PHE A 223 -3.05 -1.25 15.18
N THR A 224 -4.35 -1.15 14.96
CA THR A 224 -5.37 -1.30 16.01
C THR A 224 -5.96 -2.70 15.99
N GLY A 225 -5.76 -3.47 17.07
CA GLY A 225 -6.20 -4.86 17.19
C GLY A 225 -5.22 -5.86 16.56
N ALA A 226 -5.64 -7.11 16.46
CA ALA A 226 -4.82 -8.16 15.85
C ALA A 226 -4.90 -8.09 14.33
N ILE A 227 -3.80 -7.73 13.69
CA ILE A 227 -3.72 -7.45 12.25
C ILE A 227 -2.83 -8.45 11.54
N THR A 228 -3.26 -8.82 10.33
CA THR A 228 -2.43 -9.54 9.35
C THR A 228 -2.27 -8.70 8.10
N LEU A 229 -1.04 -8.40 7.74
CA LEU A 229 -0.67 -7.90 6.40
C LEU A 229 -0.07 -9.06 5.61
N GLN A 230 -0.59 -9.30 4.41
CA GLN A 230 -0.08 -10.36 3.54
C GLN A 230 0.24 -9.81 2.15
N SER A 231 1.45 -10.07 1.69
CA SER A 231 1.91 -9.68 0.36
C SER A 231 2.26 -10.89 -0.50
N ALA A 232 1.83 -10.89 -1.75
CA ALA A 232 2.20 -11.92 -2.71
C ALA A 232 3.67 -11.85 -3.14
N THR A 233 4.34 -10.72 -2.96
CA THR A 233 5.76 -10.56 -3.27
C THR A 233 6.52 -9.98 -2.09
N THR A 234 6.73 -8.68 -2.01
CA THR A 234 7.46 -8.00 -0.93
C THR A 234 6.52 -7.17 -0.08
N LEU A 235 6.76 -7.14 1.23
CA LEU A 235 6.07 -6.28 2.18
C LEU A 235 7.06 -5.26 2.74
N GLN A 236 6.71 -3.98 2.69
CA GLN A 236 7.54 -2.90 3.24
C GLN A 236 6.70 -1.99 4.12
N LEU A 237 7.23 -1.68 5.30
CA LEU A 237 6.69 -0.70 6.23
C LEU A 237 7.73 0.38 6.49
N ASP A 238 7.33 1.64 6.38
CA ASP A 238 8.18 2.81 6.58
C ASP A 238 7.36 3.95 7.19
N ALA A 239 7.85 4.58 8.22
CA ALA A 239 7.18 5.68 8.89
C ALA A 239 8.09 6.88 9.16
N ASP A 240 9.31 6.85 8.62
CA ASP A 240 10.39 7.83 8.71
C ASP A 240 10.55 8.47 10.12
N THR A 241 9.72 9.43 10.50
CA THR A 241 9.79 10.12 11.80
C THR A 241 8.87 9.54 12.87
N GLY A 242 7.75 8.89 12.51
CA GLY A 242 6.70 8.49 13.45
C GLY A 242 6.82 7.09 14.05
N GLY A 243 7.45 6.15 13.34
CA GLY A 243 7.58 4.74 13.74
C GLY A 243 6.36 3.88 13.44
N ILE A 244 6.47 2.59 13.74
CA ILE A 244 5.46 1.56 13.47
C ILE A 244 4.98 1.00 14.80
N VAL A 245 3.68 1.12 15.08
CA VAL A 245 3.10 0.78 16.40
C VAL A 245 1.94 -0.19 16.26
N GLY A 246 1.89 -1.22 17.09
CA GLY A 246 0.76 -2.16 17.17
C GLY A 246 0.30 -2.35 18.62
N ASP A 247 -0.99 -2.18 18.85
CA ASP A 247 -1.58 -2.33 20.21
C ASP A 247 -1.88 -3.78 20.60
N SER A 248 -1.73 -4.73 19.67
CA SER A 248 -2.03 -6.15 19.83
C SER A 248 -1.10 -7.02 18.96
N GLY A 249 -1.55 -8.25 18.61
CA GLY A 249 -0.78 -9.16 17.76
C GLY A 249 -0.65 -8.67 16.33
N LEU A 250 0.54 -8.80 15.74
CA LEU A 250 0.83 -8.41 14.38
C LEU A 250 1.43 -9.59 13.60
N SER A 251 0.87 -9.87 12.42
CA SER A 251 1.42 -10.87 11.50
C SER A 251 1.74 -10.20 10.17
N LEU A 252 3.01 -10.19 9.79
CA LEU A 252 3.51 -9.74 8.50
C LEU A 252 3.95 -10.96 7.70
N LEU A 253 3.24 -11.23 6.61
CA LEU A 253 3.45 -12.40 5.75
C LEU A 253 3.82 -11.94 4.35
N SER A 254 4.88 -12.48 3.79
CA SER A 254 5.34 -12.09 2.46
C SER A 254 5.98 -13.27 1.73
N ALA A 255 5.83 -13.36 0.41
CA ALA A 255 6.49 -14.42 -0.33
C ALA A 255 8.01 -14.17 -0.48
N ASN A 256 8.43 -12.95 -0.81
CA ASN A 256 9.81 -12.67 -1.24
C ASN A 256 10.61 -11.78 -0.28
N GLY A 257 10.04 -11.36 0.84
CA GLY A 257 10.78 -10.60 1.86
C GLY A 257 9.97 -9.52 2.54
N ILE A 258 10.37 -9.20 3.77
CA ILE A 258 9.75 -8.19 4.63
C ILE A 258 10.81 -7.13 4.95
N ALA A 259 10.51 -5.87 4.68
CA ALA A 259 11.36 -4.74 5.03
C ALA A 259 10.70 -3.88 6.12
N ILE A 260 11.34 -3.79 7.28
CA ILE A 260 10.96 -2.92 8.38
C ILE A 260 11.94 -1.73 8.38
N ASN A 261 11.50 -0.61 7.82
CA ASN A 261 12.38 0.54 7.61
C ASN A 261 12.39 1.51 8.78
N ASP A 262 11.53 1.30 9.79
CA ASP A 262 11.52 2.09 11.02
C ASP A 262 11.34 1.22 12.27
N ASN A 263 11.39 1.86 13.45
CA ASN A 263 11.19 1.17 14.71
C ASN A 263 9.79 0.54 14.77
N LEU A 264 9.74 -0.77 14.96
CA LEU A 264 8.51 -1.51 15.17
C LEU A 264 8.31 -1.79 16.66
N THR A 265 7.22 -1.28 17.21
CA THR A 265 6.82 -1.60 18.58
C THR A 265 5.45 -2.26 18.58
N THR A 266 5.35 -3.47 19.14
CA THR A 266 4.08 -4.20 19.25
C THR A 266 3.77 -4.56 20.70
N ASN A 267 2.49 -4.58 21.05
CA ASN A 267 2.01 -4.96 22.36
C ASN A 267 1.29 -6.32 22.35
N GLY A 268 1.75 -7.21 21.50
CA GLY A 268 1.23 -8.57 21.34
C GLY A 268 2.19 -9.49 20.61
N ALA A 269 1.82 -10.75 20.46
CA ALA A 269 2.61 -11.73 19.72
C ALA A 269 2.82 -11.25 18.27
N THR A 270 4.06 -11.26 17.82
CA THR A 270 4.44 -10.77 16.49
C THR A 270 5.00 -11.92 15.66
N ILE A 271 4.58 -11.97 14.39
CA ILE A 271 5.03 -12.93 13.39
C ILE A 271 5.56 -12.15 12.19
N LEU A 272 6.77 -12.43 11.80
CA LEU A 272 7.39 -12.00 10.55
C LEU A 272 7.76 -13.27 9.78
N ASP A 273 7.06 -13.55 8.68
CA ASP A 273 7.15 -14.83 7.99
C ASP A 273 7.32 -14.63 6.48
N VAL A 274 8.47 -15.05 5.97
CA VAL A 274 8.76 -15.12 4.54
C VAL A 274 8.37 -16.50 4.01
N THR A 275 7.15 -16.58 3.47
CA THR A 275 6.41 -17.83 3.23
C THR A 275 6.94 -18.71 2.09
N ASP A 276 7.73 -18.18 1.15
CA ASP A 276 8.27 -18.97 0.02
C ASP A 276 9.73 -19.45 0.24
N ASN A 277 10.29 -19.19 1.42
CA ASN A 277 11.61 -19.65 1.84
C ASN A 277 12.77 -19.10 0.97
N SER A 278 12.61 -17.95 0.32
CA SER A 278 13.65 -17.41 -0.57
C SER A 278 14.02 -15.95 -0.29
N GLY A 279 13.30 -15.28 0.59
CA GLY A 279 13.52 -13.88 0.93
C GLY A 279 13.93 -13.69 2.39
N ASP A 280 14.26 -12.47 2.73
CA ASP A 280 14.75 -12.09 4.04
C ASP A 280 13.80 -11.16 4.77
N VAL A 281 13.82 -11.22 6.09
CA VAL A 281 13.34 -10.15 6.95
C VAL A 281 14.49 -9.17 7.16
N THR A 282 14.32 -7.94 6.65
CA THR A 282 15.31 -6.88 6.80
C THR A 282 14.81 -5.80 7.75
N ILE A 283 15.69 -5.34 8.63
CA ILE A 283 15.46 -4.21 9.52
C ILE A 283 16.43 -3.10 9.09
N ALA A 284 15.95 -1.89 8.89
CA ALA A 284 16.83 -0.78 8.51
C ALA A 284 17.87 -0.49 9.58
N ALA A 285 19.03 0.03 9.17
CA ALA A 285 20.15 0.29 10.07
C ALA A 285 19.73 1.18 11.25
N ALA A 286 20.18 0.83 12.45
CA ALA A 286 19.89 1.49 13.73
C ALA A 286 18.39 1.50 14.12
N LYS A 287 17.54 0.69 13.47
CA LYS A 287 16.15 0.53 13.85
C LYS A 287 15.96 -0.72 14.73
N ALA A 288 14.81 -0.78 15.40
CA ALA A 288 14.53 -1.80 16.41
C ALA A 288 13.18 -2.48 16.22
N ILE A 289 13.11 -3.77 16.55
CA ILE A 289 11.84 -4.47 16.80
C ILE A 289 11.71 -4.68 18.30
N ASN A 290 10.62 -4.17 18.89
CA ASN A 290 10.30 -4.32 20.32
C ASN A 290 8.88 -4.87 20.49
N THR A 291 8.74 -6.07 21.04
CA THR A 291 7.43 -6.69 21.27
C THR A 291 6.88 -6.51 22.68
N THR A 292 7.46 -5.58 23.46
CA THR A 292 7.00 -5.24 24.83
C THR A 292 6.76 -6.47 25.73
N SER A 293 7.71 -7.41 25.74
CA SER A 293 7.64 -8.68 26.47
C SER A 293 6.56 -9.67 25.92
N ASN A 294 6.33 -9.63 24.63
CA ASN A 294 5.56 -10.66 23.89
C ASN A 294 6.45 -11.45 22.96
N THR A 295 5.98 -12.61 22.52
CA THR A 295 6.75 -13.49 21.64
C THR A 295 6.95 -12.89 20.26
N LEU A 296 8.13 -13.13 19.67
CA LEU A 296 8.42 -12.88 18.27
C LEU A 296 8.76 -14.19 17.58
N ASN A 297 8.07 -14.50 16.50
CA ASN A 297 8.44 -15.55 15.56
C ASN A 297 8.94 -14.88 14.28
N LEU A 298 10.19 -15.13 13.92
CA LEU A 298 10.84 -14.61 12.74
C LEU A 298 11.23 -15.79 11.86
N ASP A 299 10.67 -15.89 10.66
CA ASP A 299 11.01 -16.86 9.63
C ASP A 299 11.64 -16.13 8.44
N SER A 300 12.90 -16.41 8.13
CA SER A 300 13.72 -15.65 7.19
C SER A 300 14.79 -16.53 6.55
N GLY A 301 15.20 -16.20 5.33
CA GLY A 301 16.36 -16.79 4.70
C GLY A 301 17.65 -16.40 5.42
N ASP A 302 17.79 -15.12 5.75
CA ASP A 302 18.90 -14.58 6.55
C ASP A 302 18.42 -13.51 7.53
N LEU A 303 19.24 -13.19 8.51
CA LEU A 303 19.03 -12.12 9.49
C LEU A 303 20.33 -11.34 9.67
N ASP A 304 20.37 -10.09 9.22
CA ASP A 304 21.53 -9.20 9.35
C ASP A 304 21.23 -8.07 10.36
N LEU A 305 21.96 -8.05 11.46
CA LEU A 305 21.92 -7.03 12.50
C LEU A 305 23.23 -6.21 12.60
N THR A 306 24.08 -6.28 11.57
CA THR A 306 25.41 -5.64 11.57
C THR A 306 25.36 -4.12 11.53
N GLY A 307 24.23 -3.53 11.11
CA GLY A 307 24.00 -2.08 11.07
C GLY A 307 23.50 -1.46 12.38
N GLY A 308 23.56 -2.19 13.51
CA GLY A 308 23.12 -1.71 14.82
C GLY A 308 21.60 -1.85 15.05
N GLN A 309 20.96 -2.70 14.27
CA GLN A 309 19.56 -3.11 14.50
C GLN A 309 19.46 -3.89 15.82
N THR A 310 18.30 -3.83 16.48
CA THR A 310 18.07 -4.57 17.70
C THR A 310 16.73 -5.30 17.68
N ILE A 311 16.68 -6.47 18.35
CA ILE A 311 15.44 -7.20 18.58
C ILE A 311 15.25 -7.37 20.08
N ASN A 312 14.14 -6.90 20.61
CA ASN A 312 13.84 -6.94 22.03
C ASN A 312 12.45 -7.57 22.28
N THR A 313 12.44 -8.78 22.82
CA THR A 313 11.24 -9.45 23.29
C THR A 313 11.12 -9.45 24.82
N GLY A 314 11.99 -8.73 25.53
CA GLY A 314 12.03 -8.67 26.98
C GLY A 314 12.18 -10.04 27.60
N SER A 315 11.21 -10.46 28.45
CA SER A 315 11.20 -11.79 29.08
C SER A 315 10.51 -12.87 28.26
N ALA A 316 9.95 -12.54 27.09
CA ALA A 316 9.30 -13.50 26.22
C ALA A 316 10.27 -14.21 25.29
N LYS A 317 9.79 -15.23 24.58
CA LYS A 317 10.60 -16.03 23.66
C LYS A 317 10.75 -15.34 22.31
N LEU A 318 11.97 -15.38 21.77
CA LEU A 318 12.30 -15.15 20.37
C LEU A 318 12.52 -16.49 19.68
N THR A 319 11.77 -16.77 18.64
CA THR A 319 12.01 -17.91 17.75
C THR A 319 12.51 -17.38 16.41
N ILE A 320 13.67 -17.84 15.99
CA ILE A 320 14.24 -17.55 14.66
C ILE A 320 14.25 -18.87 13.89
N THR A 321 13.56 -18.89 12.75
CA THR A 321 13.52 -20.00 11.83
C THR A 321 14.30 -19.63 10.56
N GLU A 322 15.29 -20.44 10.22
CA GLU A 322 15.95 -20.33 8.93
C GLU A 322 15.12 -21.12 7.90
N SER A 323 14.64 -20.43 6.90
CA SER A 323 13.61 -20.93 5.99
C SER A 323 14.15 -21.67 4.76
N THR A 324 15.41 -21.43 4.35
CA THR A 324 15.97 -22.03 3.13
C THR A 324 16.37 -23.51 3.31
N GLY A 325 16.61 -23.94 4.54
CA GLY A 325 17.10 -25.29 4.85
C GLY A 325 18.60 -25.44 4.75
N ASP A 326 19.34 -24.36 4.57
CA ASP A 326 20.82 -24.38 4.45
C ASP A 326 21.53 -24.44 5.82
N GLY A 327 20.81 -24.08 6.88
CA GLY A 327 21.31 -24.18 8.26
C GLY A 327 21.57 -22.82 8.93
N ILE A 328 21.93 -22.85 10.21
CA ILE A 328 22.27 -21.66 10.99
C ILE A 328 23.72 -21.76 11.48
N GLY A 329 24.50 -20.70 11.25
CA GLY A 329 25.78 -20.44 11.85
C GLY A 329 25.66 -19.47 13.02
N LEU A 330 26.22 -19.82 14.18
CA LEU A 330 26.28 -18.94 15.35
C LEU A 330 27.73 -18.62 15.72
N GLY A 331 28.00 -17.34 15.93
CA GLY A 331 29.29 -16.84 16.42
C GLY A 331 30.24 -16.46 15.31
N THR A 332 31.30 -17.22 15.09
CA THR A 332 32.23 -16.94 13.99
C THR A 332 31.59 -17.36 12.68
N ALA A 333 31.35 -16.41 11.77
CA ALA A 333 30.72 -16.64 10.48
C ALA A 333 31.27 -17.89 9.78
N LEU A 334 30.39 -18.75 9.35
CA LEU A 334 30.77 -20.02 8.71
C LEU A 334 30.90 -19.87 7.19
N GLY A 335 30.54 -18.72 6.63
CA GLY A 335 30.64 -18.41 5.21
C GLY A 335 29.88 -19.41 4.35
N GLY A 336 28.73 -19.03 3.83
CA GLY A 336 27.93 -19.93 2.99
C GLY A 336 26.55 -19.33 2.67
N THR A 337 25.63 -20.17 2.32
CA THR A 337 24.23 -19.83 2.07
C THR A 337 23.36 -19.94 3.33
N ALA A 338 23.91 -20.33 4.46
CA ALA A 338 23.25 -20.45 5.75
C ALA A 338 22.98 -19.08 6.38
N MET A 339 21.96 -19.00 7.21
CA MET A 339 21.75 -17.84 8.09
C MET A 339 22.92 -17.74 9.07
N ASP A 340 23.67 -16.64 9.01
CA ASP A 340 24.82 -16.40 9.87
C ASP A 340 24.48 -15.34 10.93
N ILE A 341 24.35 -15.77 12.18
CA ILE A 341 24.18 -14.85 13.33
C ILE A 341 25.54 -14.72 14.01
N ALA A 342 26.27 -13.67 13.69
CA ALA A 342 27.59 -13.41 14.23
C ALA A 342 27.54 -13.19 15.75
N ASP A 343 28.69 -13.39 16.42
CA ASP A 343 28.80 -13.17 17.87
C ASP A 343 28.40 -11.72 18.29
N ALA A 344 28.71 -10.72 17.45
CA ALA A 344 28.29 -9.35 17.69
C ALA A 344 26.79 -9.10 17.50
N GLU A 345 26.12 -9.86 16.64
CA GLU A 345 24.70 -9.77 16.39
C GLU A 345 23.87 -10.40 17.52
N LEU A 346 24.40 -11.46 18.15
CA LEU A 346 23.80 -11.99 19.37
C LEU A 346 23.68 -10.94 20.48
N ALA A 347 24.61 -9.99 20.55
CA ALA A 347 24.56 -8.88 21.51
C ALA A 347 23.42 -7.88 21.22
N GLN A 348 22.84 -7.90 20.03
CA GLN A 348 21.70 -7.07 19.64
C GLN A 348 20.35 -7.69 20.02
N LEU A 349 20.35 -8.92 20.54
CA LEU A 349 19.15 -9.63 20.96
C LEU A 349 18.90 -9.44 22.46
N THR A 350 17.70 -9.08 22.85
CA THR A 350 17.21 -9.07 24.22
C THR A 350 15.98 -9.96 24.29
N THR A 351 16.09 -11.12 24.93
CA THR A 351 15.01 -12.12 25.00
C THR A 351 15.10 -12.97 26.26
N GLY A 352 13.99 -13.44 26.77
CA GLY A 352 13.99 -14.38 27.90
C GLY A 352 14.29 -15.82 27.50
N ASP A 353 14.13 -16.15 26.22
CA ASP A 353 14.43 -17.48 25.66
C ASP A 353 14.67 -17.32 24.16
N LEU A 354 15.77 -17.88 23.65
CA LEU A 354 16.10 -17.90 22.22
C LEU A 354 15.95 -19.33 21.69
N GLU A 355 15.03 -19.50 20.75
CA GLU A 355 14.88 -20.74 20.00
C GLU A 355 15.32 -20.55 18.56
N LEU A 356 16.21 -21.42 18.09
CA LEU A 356 16.70 -21.44 16.72
C LEU A 356 16.22 -22.71 16.04
N LEU A 357 15.57 -22.57 14.90
CA LEU A 357 15.02 -23.67 14.10
C LEU A 357 15.59 -23.63 12.69
N SER A 358 16.00 -24.77 12.18
CA SER A 358 16.40 -24.95 10.78
C SER A 358 16.16 -26.40 10.37
N ALA A 359 15.79 -26.64 9.12
CA ALA A 359 15.81 -27.97 8.52
C ALA A 359 17.23 -28.44 8.22
N GLY A 360 18.20 -27.52 8.12
CA GLY A 360 19.62 -27.77 7.94
C GLY A 360 20.36 -27.96 9.27
N LYS A 361 21.66 -27.77 9.21
CA LYS A 361 22.53 -27.95 10.36
C LYS A 361 22.67 -26.65 11.15
N ILE A 362 22.52 -26.71 12.48
CA ILE A 362 22.91 -25.62 13.37
C ILE A 362 24.34 -25.84 13.84
N THR A 363 25.22 -24.86 13.57
CA THR A 363 26.64 -24.93 13.98
C THR A 363 26.97 -23.76 14.88
N VAL A 364 27.56 -24.04 16.03
CA VAL A 364 27.97 -23.04 17.01
C VAL A 364 29.49 -22.99 17.09
N ASN A 365 30.07 -21.81 16.89
CA ASN A 365 31.51 -21.63 16.97
C ASN A 365 31.85 -20.20 17.44
N GLY A 366 32.65 -20.09 18.50
CA GLY A 366 33.18 -18.79 18.94
C GLY A 366 32.16 -17.81 19.55
N VAL A 367 31.08 -18.33 20.10
CA VAL A 367 30.10 -17.49 20.86
C VAL A 367 30.72 -17.12 22.21
N THR A 368 30.77 -15.84 22.53
CA THR A 368 31.34 -15.32 23.78
C THR A 368 30.27 -14.94 24.80
N ALA A 369 30.55 -15.20 26.08
CA ALA A 369 29.61 -14.90 27.17
C ALA A 369 29.25 -13.40 27.28
N GLY A 370 30.13 -12.50 26.78
CA GLY A 370 29.84 -11.06 26.75
C GLY A 370 28.85 -10.65 25.67
N ASN A 371 28.65 -11.47 24.66
CA ASN A 371 27.79 -11.21 23.50
C ASN A 371 26.48 -12.03 23.48
N THR A 372 26.29 -12.92 24.47
CA THR A 372 24.99 -13.58 24.65
C THR A 372 23.94 -12.64 25.27
N GLY A 373 24.30 -11.41 25.55
CA GLY A 373 23.40 -10.34 25.95
C GLY A 373 22.58 -10.67 27.20
N THR A 374 21.28 -10.46 27.06
CA THR A 374 20.22 -10.85 28.01
C THR A 374 19.37 -11.97 27.40
N ILE A 375 20.03 -13.03 26.91
CA ILE A 375 19.39 -14.25 26.41
C ILE A 375 19.17 -15.21 27.57
#